data_c50af900642a0b287196a4374733f901
#
_entry.id   c50af900642a0b287196a4374733f901
#
_cell.length_a   1.000
_cell.length_b   1.000
_cell.length_c   1.000
_cell.angle_alpha   90.00
_cell.angle_beta   90.00
_cell.angle_gamma   90.00
#
_symmetry.space_group_name_H-M   'P 1'
#
loop_
_entity.id
_entity.type
_entity.pdbx_description
1 polymer ?
#
loop_
_entity_poly.entity_id
_entity_poly.type
_entity_poly.pdbx_seq_one_letter_code
_entity_poly.pdbx_strand_id
1 'polypeptide(L)'
;SRIMEQLVHAWDVLATMTPPEYSAIRPYLGRSSGFQSFQYRCIEFALGNKNAAMLKPHAHKPERLALVQSFYEAPSLYDEALRLMARRGLSVPTDHLKRDWTQPYEASDAVEAAWLQVYRAPEQYWDLYQLGEKLTDLEDAFRLWRFRHVTTVERIIGFKRGTGGTGGVSYLRKMLDVVLFPELWKLRTDL
;
A
#
# COMPACT_ATOMS: atom_id res chain seq x y z
N SER A 1 -1.47 1.80 -11.48
CA SER A 1 -0.91 0.45 -11.72
C SER A 1 0.37 0.48 -12.54
N ARG A 2 0.47 1.19 -13.67
CA ARG A 2 1.68 1.22 -14.52
C ARG A 2 3.01 1.44 -13.78
N ILE A 3 3.05 2.37 -12.82
CA ILE A 3 4.27 2.62 -12.01
C ILE A 3 4.61 1.39 -11.17
N MET A 4 3.62 0.74 -10.57
CA MET A 4 3.81 -0.47 -9.77
C MET A 4 4.27 -1.64 -10.62
N GLU A 5 3.74 -1.80 -11.83
CA GLU A 5 4.19 -2.80 -12.81
C GLU A 5 5.67 -2.60 -13.17
N GLN A 6 6.09 -1.36 -13.42
CA GLN A 6 7.52 -1.04 -13.68
C GLN A 6 8.41 -1.35 -12.48
N LEU A 7 7.94 -1.12 -11.25
CA LEU A 7 8.68 -1.48 -10.04
C LEU A 7 8.78 -3.00 -9.86
N VAL A 8 7.77 -3.78 -10.25
CA VAL A 8 7.84 -5.25 -10.26
C VAL A 8 8.90 -5.72 -11.27
N HIS A 9 8.92 -5.17 -12.49
CA HIS A 9 9.94 -5.49 -13.49
C HIS A 9 11.37 -5.12 -13.01
N ALA A 10 11.54 -4.01 -12.32
CA ALA A 10 12.83 -3.66 -11.72
C ALA A 10 13.32 -4.73 -10.73
N TRP A 11 12.40 -5.35 -9.96
CA TRP A 11 12.73 -6.47 -9.09
C TRP A 11 13.14 -7.74 -9.84
N ASP A 12 12.55 -7.99 -11.00
CA ASP A 12 12.94 -9.14 -11.85
C ASP A 12 14.41 -8.97 -12.32
N VAL A 13 14.80 -7.76 -12.69
CA VAL A 13 16.22 -7.45 -13.03
C VAL A 13 17.13 -7.64 -11.80
N LEU A 14 16.75 -7.10 -10.64
CA LEU A 14 17.53 -7.24 -9.41
C LEU A 14 17.62 -8.70 -8.93
N ALA A 15 16.63 -9.53 -9.22
CA ALA A 15 16.64 -10.95 -8.88
C ALA A 15 17.73 -11.75 -9.62
N THR A 16 18.28 -11.24 -10.72
CA THR A 16 19.42 -11.84 -11.43
C THR A 16 20.75 -11.56 -10.77
N MET A 17 20.83 -10.56 -9.88
CA MET A 17 22.05 -10.17 -9.17
C MET A 17 22.50 -11.28 -8.21
N THR A 18 23.80 -11.54 -8.21
CA THR A 18 24.43 -12.46 -7.28
C THR A 18 24.72 -11.80 -5.92
N PRO A 19 24.84 -12.55 -4.81
CA PRO A 19 25.22 -12.00 -3.52
C PRO A 19 26.55 -11.22 -3.52
N PRO A 20 27.62 -11.63 -4.24
CA PRO A 20 28.84 -10.84 -4.37
C PRO A 20 28.64 -9.49 -5.06
N GLU A 21 27.87 -9.44 -6.18
CA GLU A 21 27.53 -8.20 -6.89
C GLU A 21 26.76 -7.24 -5.98
N TYR A 22 25.75 -7.74 -5.25
CA TYR A 22 25.05 -6.93 -4.27
C TYR A 22 25.97 -6.42 -3.16
N SER A 23 26.87 -7.25 -2.67
CA SER A 23 27.84 -6.85 -1.62
C SER A 23 28.77 -5.72 -2.08
N ALA A 24 29.11 -5.69 -3.37
CA ALA A 24 29.93 -4.62 -3.95
C ALA A 24 29.22 -3.27 -3.98
N ILE A 25 27.88 -3.25 -4.25
CA ILE A 25 27.10 -2.02 -4.31
C ILE A 25 26.53 -1.60 -2.95
N ARG A 26 26.39 -2.52 -2.00
CA ARG A 26 25.75 -2.29 -0.68
C ARG A 26 26.31 -1.09 0.09
N PRO A 27 27.62 -0.81 0.13
CA PRO A 27 28.17 0.37 0.82
C PRO A 27 27.65 1.70 0.28
N TYR A 28 27.24 1.73 -0.99
CA TYR A 28 26.71 2.93 -1.65
C TYR A 28 25.19 3.12 -1.46
N LEU A 29 24.49 2.09 -0.94
CA LEU A 29 23.06 2.18 -0.67
C LEU A 29 22.82 2.91 0.66
N GLY A 30 22.10 4.03 0.59
CA GLY A 30 21.74 4.81 1.78
C GLY A 30 20.80 4.06 2.73
N ARG A 31 20.80 4.45 4.02
CA ARG A 31 19.94 3.88 5.07
C ARG A 31 18.43 4.09 4.84
N SER A 32 18.05 5.03 3.97
CA SER A 32 16.66 5.41 3.67
C SER A 32 16.20 4.93 2.30
N SER A 33 16.75 3.82 1.80
CA SER A 33 16.35 3.19 0.55
C SER A 33 15.21 2.17 0.75
N GLY A 34 14.50 1.82 -0.33
CA GLY A 34 13.43 0.83 -0.32
C GLY A 34 12.26 1.21 0.57
N PHE A 35 11.79 0.29 1.42
CA PHE A 35 10.64 0.48 2.32
C PHE A 35 10.77 1.64 3.32
N GLN A 36 11.96 2.20 3.49
CA GLN A 36 12.18 3.37 4.36
C GLN A 36 12.36 4.67 3.58
N SER A 37 12.23 4.63 2.25
CA SER A 37 12.23 5.87 1.48
C SER A 37 10.98 6.70 1.82
N PHE A 38 11.12 8.02 1.81
CA PHE A 38 9.99 8.89 2.08
C PHE A 38 8.93 8.79 0.97
N GLN A 39 9.33 8.55 -0.28
CA GLN A 39 8.43 8.34 -1.42
C GLN A 39 7.54 7.10 -1.20
N TYR A 40 8.16 5.97 -0.83
CA TYR A 40 7.40 4.77 -0.51
C TYR A 40 6.42 5.01 0.64
N ARG A 41 6.84 5.76 1.66
CA ARG A 41 6.00 6.08 2.81
C ARG A 41 4.81 6.96 2.44
N CYS A 42 5.02 7.97 1.57
CA CYS A 42 3.91 8.76 1.03
C CYS A 42 2.88 7.88 0.29
N ILE A 43 3.36 6.93 -0.53
CA ILE A 43 2.48 5.99 -1.24
C ILE A 43 1.70 5.12 -0.25
N GLU A 44 2.37 4.52 0.75
CA GLU A 44 1.67 3.69 1.74
C GLU A 44 0.58 4.46 2.49
N PHE A 45 0.86 5.68 2.94
CA PHE A 45 -0.13 6.50 3.62
C PHE A 45 -1.26 6.93 2.70
N ALA A 46 -0.97 7.28 1.45
CA ALA A 46 -1.99 7.57 0.45
C ALA A 46 -2.88 6.35 0.17
N LEU A 47 -2.35 5.14 0.25
CA LEU A 47 -3.11 3.89 0.09
C LEU A 47 -3.84 3.43 1.36
N GLY A 48 -3.63 4.09 2.51
CA GLY A 48 -4.36 3.81 3.74
C GLY A 48 -3.60 2.98 4.79
N ASN A 49 -2.35 2.58 4.53
CA ASN A 49 -1.54 1.89 5.56
C ASN A 49 -1.01 2.89 6.60
N LYS A 50 -1.89 3.36 7.48
CA LYS A 50 -1.63 4.40 8.48
C LYS A 50 -0.95 3.84 9.73
N ASN A 51 0.33 4.15 9.93
CA ASN A 51 1.09 3.76 11.11
C ASN A 51 2.06 4.89 11.51
N ALA A 52 1.79 5.57 12.63
CA ALA A 52 2.56 6.70 13.13
C ALA A 52 4.06 6.37 13.37
N ALA A 53 4.39 5.13 13.73
CA ALA A 53 5.78 4.72 13.92
C ALA A 53 6.64 4.87 12.67
N MET A 54 6.01 4.89 11.49
CA MET A 54 6.67 5.07 10.20
C MET A 54 7.11 6.51 9.93
N LEU A 55 6.73 7.49 10.75
CA LEU A 55 7.21 8.88 10.67
C LEU A 55 8.63 9.02 11.27
N LYS A 56 8.96 8.21 12.28
CA LYS A 56 10.24 8.31 13.03
C LYS A 56 11.50 8.31 12.14
N PRO A 57 11.63 7.47 11.10
CA PRO A 57 12.82 7.46 10.25
C PRO A 57 13.07 8.79 9.52
N HIS A 58 12.07 9.66 9.39
CA HIS A 58 12.13 10.92 8.66
C HIS A 58 12.33 12.14 9.57
N ALA A 59 12.28 11.97 10.90
CA ALA A 59 12.37 13.04 11.89
C ALA A 59 13.63 13.92 11.77
N HIS A 60 14.73 13.36 11.23
CA HIS A 60 15.99 14.08 11.06
C HIS A 60 16.02 15.01 9.83
N LYS A 61 14.97 15.03 9.01
CA LYS A 61 14.82 15.88 7.81
C LYS A 61 13.46 16.56 7.81
N PRO A 62 13.32 17.79 8.36
CA PRO A 62 12.03 18.46 8.59
C PRO A 62 11.14 18.56 7.35
N GLU A 63 11.70 18.91 6.19
CA GLU A 63 10.94 19.02 4.94
C GLU A 63 10.33 17.67 4.49
N ARG A 64 11.12 16.59 4.62
CA ARG A 64 10.63 15.24 4.29
C ARG A 64 9.59 14.75 5.30
N LEU A 65 9.81 15.05 6.59
CA LEU A 65 8.85 14.73 7.63
C LEU A 65 7.53 15.44 7.38
N ALA A 66 7.54 16.74 7.09
CA ALA A 66 6.34 17.53 6.81
C ALA A 66 5.56 16.94 5.61
N LEU A 67 6.26 16.57 4.53
CA LEU A 67 5.62 15.93 3.38
C LEU A 67 5.02 14.58 3.75
N VAL A 68 5.75 13.69 4.41
CA VAL A 68 5.24 12.37 4.82
C VAL A 68 4.07 12.50 5.79
N GLN A 69 4.14 13.46 6.70
CA GLN A 69 3.09 13.75 7.68
C GLN A 69 1.81 14.24 6.99
N SER A 70 1.90 15.08 5.96
CA SER A 70 0.73 15.52 5.20
C SER A 70 -0.03 14.36 4.56
N PHE A 71 0.67 13.32 4.06
CA PHE A 71 0.04 12.09 3.58
C PHE A 71 -0.54 11.23 4.72
N TYR A 72 0.11 11.24 5.88
CA TYR A 72 -0.37 10.51 7.05
C TYR A 72 -1.70 11.08 7.57
N GLU A 73 -1.84 12.41 7.60
CA GLU A 73 -3.01 13.12 8.11
C GLU A 73 -4.13 13.26 7.06
N ALA A 74 -3.83 13.08 5.78
CA ALA A 74 -4.82 13.15 4.71
C ALA A 74 -5.69 11.87 4.63
N PRO A 75 -6.91 11.97 4.08
CA PRO A 75 -7.69 10.78 3.72
C PRO A 75 -6.92 9.90 2.72
N SER A 76 -7.13 8.60 2.79
CA SER A 76 -6.55 7.66 1.82
C SER A 76 -7.32 7.67 0.50
N LEU A 77 -6.75 7.04 -0.51
CA LEU A 77 -7.42 6.80 -1.79
C LEU A 77 -8.75 6.05 -1.61
N TYR A 78 -8.80 5.10 -0.67
CA TYR A 78 -10.02 4.36 -0.38
C TYR A 78 -11.08 5.23 0.31
N ASP A 79 -10.67 6.10 1.26
CA ASP A 79 -11.58 7.07 1.87
C ASP A 79 -12.22 7.99 0.82
N GLU A 80 -11.45 8.44 -0.18
CA GLU A 80 -11.98 9.26 -1.28
C GLU A 80 -12.90 8.47 -2.22
N ALA A 81 -12.62 7.19 -2.45
CA ALA A 81 -13.52 6.31 -3.18
C ALA A 81 -14.87 6.15 -2.46
N LEU A 82 -14.87 5.94 -1.14
CA LEU A 82 -16.09 5.86 -0.34
C LEU A 82 -16.88 7.17 -0.36
N ARG A 83 -16.19 8.32 -0.30
CA ARG A 83 -16.84 9.62 -0.46
C ARG A 83 -17.47 9.80 -1.85
N LEU A 84 -16.82 9.30 -2.89
CA LEU A 84 -17.39 9.32 -4.24
C LEU A 84 -18.64 8.44 -4.30
N MET A 85 -18.61 7.24 -3.73
CA MET A 85 -19.77 6.34 -3.65
C MET A 85 -20.97 7.02 -2.96
N ALA A 86 -20.73 7.68 -1.83
CA ALA A 86 -21.76 8.42 -1.11
C ALA A 86 -22.34 9.56 -1.96
N ARG A 87 -21.50 10.32 -2.69
CA ARG A 87 -21.96 11.37 -3.63
C ARG A 87 -22.79 10.80 -4.79
N ARG A 88 -22.57 9.54 -5.15
CA ARG A 88 -23.33 8.83 -6.19
C ARG A 88 -24.59 8.13 -5.63
N GLY A 89 -24.95 8.42 -4.37
CA GLY A 89 -26.19 7.95 -3.74
C GLY A 89 -26.13 6.56 -3.11
N LEU A 90 -24.93 5.96 -3.02
CA LEU A 90 -24.75 4.69 -2.32
C LEU A 90 -24.71 4.90 -0.79
N SER A 91 -25.23 3.95 -0.04
CA SER A 91 -25.31 4.02 1.42
C SER A 91 -23.97 3.67 2.04
N VAL A 92 -23.12 4.69 2.26
CA VAL A 92 -21.86 4.55 2.99
C VAL A 92 -22.02 5.15 4.38
N PRO A 93 -21.65 4.44 5.47
CA PRO A 93 -21.81 4.93 6.83
C PRO A 93 -21.03 6.24 7.07
N THR A 94 -21.61 7.16 7.85
CA THR A 94 -21.05 8.49 8.09
C THR A 94 -19.71 8.44 8.84
N ASP A 95 -19.52 7.47 9.72
CA ASP A 95 -18.28 7.24 10.45
C ASP A 95 -17.11 6.84 9.52
N HIS A 96 -17.40 6.19 8.38
CA HIS A 96 -16.40 5.92 7.33
C HIS A 96 -16.11 7.16 6.45
N LEU A 97 -17.03 8.11 6.38
CA LEU A 97 -16.87 9.35 5.61
C LEU A 97 -16.16 10.47 6.40
N LYS A 98 -16.15 10.39 7.73
CA LYS A 98 -15.66 11.44 8.66
C LYS A 98 -14.84 10.84 9.81
N ARG A 99 -14.02 9.85 9.53
CA ARG A 99 -13.16 9.23 10.55
C ARG A 99 -11.87 10.04 10.78
N ASP A 100 -11.11 9.68 11.79
CA ASP A 100 -9.73 10.11 11.97
C ASP A 100 -8.84 9.41 10.92
N TRP A 101 -8.33 10.18 9.95
CA TRP A 101 -7.51 9.68 8.85
C TRP A 101 -6.14 9.16 9.29
N THR A 102 -5.71 9.45 10.50
CA THR A 102 -4.45 8.94 11.06
C THR A 102 -4.58 7.51 11.59
N GLN A 103 -5.82 7.02 11.74
CA GLN A 103 -6.09 5.65 12.16
C GLN A 103 -6.15 4.70 10.95
N PRO A 104 -5.77 3.43 11.13
CA PRO A 104 -6.01 2.41 10.13
C PRO A 104 -7.49 2.34 9.72
N TYR A 105 -7.74 1.95 8.48
CA TYR A 105 -9.11 1.67 8.03
C TYR A 105 -9.62 0.37 8.65
N GLU A 106 -10.86 0.38 9.12
CA GLU A 106 -11.54 -0.81 9.62
C GLU A 106 -12.61 -1.25 8.62
N ALA A 107 -12.61 -2.53 8.26
CA ALA A 107 -13.59 -3.09 7.33
C ALA A 107 -15.02 -3.01 7.88
N SER A 108 -16.01 -2.83 6.98
CA SER A 108 -17.42 -2.70 7.35
C SER A 108 -18.31 -3.48 6.40
N ASP A 109 -19.21 -4.28 6.97
CA ASP A 109 -20.23 -5.01 6.18
C ASP A 109 -21.16 -4.04 5.42
N ALA A 110 -21.40 -2.85 5.96
CA ALA A 110 -22.21 -1.83 5.28
C ALA A 110 -21.48 -1.25 4.06
N VAL A 111 -20.16 -1.05 4.13
CA VAL A 111 -19.35 -0.64 2.97
C VAL A 111 -19.27 -1.77 1.95
N GLU A 112 -19.12 -3.01 2.39
CA GLU A 112 -19.18 -4.18 1.52
C GLU A 112 -20.52 -4.27 0.76
N ALA A 113 -21.64 -4.10 1.46
CA ALA A 113 -22.97 -4.09 0.83
C ALA A 113 -23.10 -2.98 -0.23
N ALA A 114 -22.53 -1.80 0.01
CA ALA A 114 -22.51 -0.72 -0.98
C ALA A 114 -21.68 -1.10 -2.23
N TRP A 115 -20.52 -1.72 -2.06
CA TRP A 115 -19.74 -2.26 -3.18
C TRP A 115 -20.46 -3.41 -3.90
N LEU A 116 -21.10 -4.32 -3.17
CA LEU A 116 -21.92 -5.40 -3.78
C LEU A 116 -23.03 -4.83 -4.66
N GLN A 117 -23.66 -3.73 -4.26
CA GLN A 117 -24.65 -3.05 -5.11
C GLN A 117 -24.03 -2.59 -6.44
N VAL A 118 -22.82 -2.02 -6.41
CA VAL A 118 -22.09 -1.61 -7.62
C VAL A 118 -21.77 -2.81 -8.51
N TYR A 119 -21.25 -3.89 -7.93
CA TYR A 119 -20.83 -5.07 -8.68
C TYR A 119 -21.98 -5.90 -9.23
N ARG A 120 -23.16 -5.84 -8.62
CA ARG A 120 -24.38 -6.51 -9.12
C ARG A 120 -25.14 -5.73 -10.19
N ALA A 121 -24.85 -4.43 -10.34
CA ALA A 121 -25.48 -3.57 -11.35
C ALA A 121 -24.42 -2.70 -12.06
N PRO A 122 -23.43 -3.31 -12.73
CA PRO A 122 -22.32 -2.58 -13.32
C PRO A 122 -22.76 -1.63 -14.44
N GLU A 123 -23.84 -1.92 -15.15
CA GLU A 123 -24.42 -1.05 -16.17
C GLU A 123 -24.94 0.26 -15.58
N GLN A 124 -25.41 0.26 -14.33
CA GLN A 124 -25.86 1.46 -13.63
C GLN A 124 -24.73 2.24 -12.99
N TYR A 125 -23.68 1.55 -12.54
CA TYR A 125 -22.57 2.11 -11.75
C TYR A 125 -21.22 1.89 -12.44
N TRP A 126 -21.16 1.99 -13.76
CA TRP A 126 -19.97 1.61 -14.54
C TRP A 126 -18.67 2.29 -14.10
N ASP A 127 -18.73 3.60 -13.79
CA ASP A 127 -17.59 4.36 -13.30
C ASP A 127 -17.09 3.86 -11.93
N LEU A 128 -18.01 3.52 -11.01
CA LEU A 128 -17.66 2.97 -9.70
C LEU A 128 -17.16 1.52 -9.80
N TYR A 129 -17.77 0.72 -10.69
CA TYR A 129 -17.30 -0.63 -10.98
C TYR A 129 -15.84 -0.59 -11.49
N GLN A 130 -15.55 0.26 -12.48
CA GLN A 130 -14.19 0.44 -12.97
C GLN A 130 -13.24 0.96 -11.88
N LEU A 131 -13.69 1.85 -11.01
CA LEU A 131 -12.90 2.31 -9.86
C LEU A 131 -12.56 1.16 -8.92
N GLY A 132 -13.52 0.32 -8.55
CA GLY A 132 -13.32 -0.86 -7.72
C GLY A 132 -12.28 -1.82 -8.32
N GLU A 133 -12.41 -2.13 -9.62
CA GLU A 133 -11.43 -2.96 -10.32
C GLU A 133 -10.04 -2.32 -10.34
N LYS A 134 -9.93 -1.01 -10.55
CA LYS A 134 -8.63 -0.30 -10.53
C LYS A 134 -8.01 -0.23 -9.13
N LEU A 135 -8.81 -0.14 -8.07
CA LEU A 135 -8.31 -0.26 -6.70
C LEU A 135 -7.78 -1.68 -6.44
N THR A 136 -8.50 -2.70 -6.88
CA THR A 136 -8.06 -4.10 -6.76
C THR A 136 -6.77 -4.35 -7.54
N ASP A 137 -6.67 -3.91 -8.81
CA ASP A 137 -5.45 -3.97 -9.62
C ASP A 137 -4.26 -3.28 -8.92
N LEU A 138 -4.52 -2.12 -8.29
CA LEU A 138 -3.49 -1.36 -7.58
C LEU A 138 -2.99 -2.12 -6.35
N GLU A 139 -3.89 -2.70 -5.57
CA GLU A 139 -3.50 -3.49 -4.40
C GLU A 139 -2.78 -4.77 -4.81
N ASP A 140 -3.22 -5.46 -5.85
CA ASP A 140 -2.55 -6.65 -6.37
C ASP A 140 -1.12 -6.34 -6.81
N ALA A 141 -0.93 -5.29 -7.62
CA ALA A 141 0.39 -4.82 -8.02
C ALA A 141 1.28 -4.44 -6.82
N PHE A 142 0.69 -3.85 -5.77
CA PHE A 142 1.42 -3.49 -4.56
C PHE A 142 1.80 -4.71 -3.71
N ARG A 143 0.94 -5.73 -3.62
CA ARG A 143 1.22 -7.02 -2.99
C ARG A 143 2.32 -7.77 -3.75
N LEU A 144 2.25 -7.81 -5.07
CA LEU A 144 3.26 -8.43 -5.91
C LEU A 144 4.62 -7.75 -5.75
N TRP A 145 4.66 -6.41 -5.71
CA TRP A 145 5.89 -5.66 -5.45
C TRP A 145 6.48 -6.00 -4.07
N ARG A 146 5.65 -6.05 -3.02
CA ARG A 146 6.10 -6.45 -1.67
C ARG A 146 6.68 -7.86 -1.67
N PHE A 147 5.98 -8.80 -2.30
CA PHE A 147 6.41 -10.19 -2.41
C PHE A 147 7.77 -10.30 -3.13
N ARG A 148 7.91 -9.66 -4.29
CA ARG A 148 9.18 -9.62 -5.03
C ARG A 148 10.32 -9.01 -4.20
N HIS A 149 10.03 -7.94 -3.48
CA HIS A 149 11.01 -7.34 -2.59
C HIS A 149 11.47 -8.31 -1.51
N VAL A 150 10.55 -8.94 -0.79
CA VAL A 150 10.88 -9.90 0.27
C VAL A 150 11.75 -11.04 -0.27
N THR A 151 11.32 -11.67 -1.35
CA THR A 151 12.01 -12.82 -1.94
C THR A 151 13.40 -12.46 -2.47
N THR A 152 13.55 -11.28 -3.08
CA THR A 152 14.85 -10.79 -3.56
C THR A 152 15.79 -10.48 -2.38
N VAL A 153 15.29 -9.80 -1.34
CA VAL A 153 16.10 -9.52 -0.14
C VAL A 153 16.53 -10.83 0.55
N GLU A 154 15.61 -11.77 0.69
CA GLU A 154 15.90 -13.09 1.29
C GLU A 154 16.97 -13.85 0.49
N ARG A 155 16.87 -13.86 -0.83
CA ARG A 155 17.85 -14.49 -1.73
C ARG A 155 19.24 -13.86 -1.65
N ILE A 156 19.32 -12.51 -1.57
CA ILE A 156 20.59 -11.79 -1.70
C ILE A 156 21.29 -11.64 -0.36
N ILE A 157 20.58 -11.27 0.71
CA ILE A 157 21.19 -11.02 2.03
C ILE A 157 20.82 -12.03 3.10
N GLY A 158 19.89 -12.95 2.81
CA GLY A 158 19.38 -13.92 3.78
C GLY A 158 18.74 -13.22 4.98
N PHE A 159 18.94 -13.79 6.17
CA PHE A 159 18.36 -13.26 7.43
C PHE A 159 19.20 -12.18 8.10
N LYS A 160 20.18 -11.60 7.40
CA LYS A 160 20.98 -10.49 7.93
C LYS A 160 20.13 -9.24 8.10
N ARG A 161 20.52 -8.35 9.03
CA ARG A 161 19.87 -7.03 9.17
C ARG A 161 19.96 -6.25 7.86
N GLY A 162 18.81 -5.74 7.42
CA GLY A 162 18.73 -4.85 6.26
C GLY A 162 19.44 -3.50 6.50
N THR A 163 19.76 -2.80 5.43
CA THR A 163 20.38 -1.46 5.44
C THR A 163 19.54 -0.42 6.20
N GLY A 164 18.24 -0.64 6.35
CA GLY A 164 17.28 0.25 7.02
C GLY A 164 17.21 0.11 8.55
N GLY A 165 17.98 -0.80 9.17
CA GLY A 165 17.96 -1.01 10.62
C GLY A 165 16.73 -1.73 11.18
N THR A 166 15.79 -2.14 10.34
CA THR A 166 14.63 -2.96 10.68
C THR A 166 14.99 -4.44 10.80
N GLY A 167 14.09 -5.25 11.37
CA GLY A 167 14.27 -6.69 11.54
C GLY A 167 14.44 -7.51 10.26
N GLY A 168 14.78 -6.88 9.12
CA GLY A 168 15.05 -7.54 7.87
C GLY A 168 13.83 -8.29 7.31
N VAL A 169 14.04 -9.51 6.85
CA VAL A 169 13.03 -10.36 6.19
C VAL A 169 11.78 -10.58 7.06
N SER A 170 11.92 -10.71 8.38
CA SER A 170 10.78 -10.93 9.27
C SER A 170 9.80 -9.75 9.31
N TYR A 171 10.30 -8.52 9.26
CA TYR A 171 9.47 -7.32 9.13
C TYR A 171 8.79 -7.25 7.75
N LEU A 172 9.56 -7.53 6.69
CA LEU A 172 9.03 -7.49 5.32
C LEU A 172 7.92 -8.53 5.11
N ARG A 173 8.04 -9.73 5.69
CA ARG A 173 6.99 -10.76 5.64
C ARG A 173 5.68 -10.30 6.28
N LYS A 174 5.72 -9.61 7.42
CA LYS A 174 4.52 -9.02 8.04
C LYS A 174 3.82 -8.00 7.14
N MET A 175 4.55 -7.35 6.26
CA MET A 175 3.97 -6.40 5.30
C MET A 175 3.19 -7.07 4.17
N LEU A 176 3.34 -8.38 3.95
CA LEU A 176 2.56 -9.13 2.97
C LEU A 176 1.09 -9.30 3.39
N ASP A 177 0.83 -9.31 4.71
CA ASP A 177 -0.51 -9.52 5.27
C ASP A 177 -1.38 -8.24 5.26
N VAL A 178 -0.79 -7.09 4.90
CA VAL A 178 -1.53 -5.82 4.87
C VAL A 178 -2.49 -5.79 3.69
N VAL A 179 -3.78 -5.72 4.01
CA VAL A 179 -4.88 -5.52 3.06
C VAL A 179 -5.27 -4.05 3.09
N LEU A 180 -5.41 -3.44 1.91
CA LEU A 180 -5.70 -2.00 1.76
C LEU A 180 -7.19 -1.73 1.51
N PHE A 181 -7.85 -2.60 0.75
CA PHE A 181 -9.25 -2.46 0.32
C PHE A 181 -10.03 -3.74 0.64
N PRO A 182 -10.27 -4.05 1.93
CA PRO A 182 -10.71 -5.37 2.38
C PRO A 182 -12.07 -5.79 1.79
N GLU A 183 -13.02 -4.88 1.64
CA GLU A 183 -14.34 -5.19 1.11
C GLU A 183 -14.30 -5.58 -0.37
N LEU A 184 -13.40 -4.95 -1.16
CA LEU A 184 -13.24 -5.30 -2.57
C LEU A 184 -12.69 -6.73 -2.79
N TRP A 185 -11.99 -7.27 -1.81
CA TRP A 185 -11.56 -8.67 -1.84
C TRP A 185 -12.65 -9.62 -1.32
N LYS A 186 -13.32 -9.23 -0.23
CA LYS A 186 -14.35 -10.05 0.43
C LYS A 186 -15.58 -10.24 -0.46
N LEU A 187 -16.08 -9.18 -1.08
CA LEU A 187 -17.30 -9.20 -1.90
C LEU A 187 -17.27 -10.24 -3.05
N ARG A 188 -16.06 -10.63 -3.51
CA ARG A 188 -15.92 -11.64 -4.58
C ARG A 188 -16.39 -13.03 -4.16
N THR A 189 -16.52 -13.26 -2.85
CA THR A 189 -17.10 -14.50 -2.30
C THR A 189 -18.62 -14.47 -2.36
N ASP A 190 -19.22 -13.26 -2.37
CA ASP A 190 -20.68 -13.05 -2.26
C ASP A 190 -21.32 -12.64 -3.61
N LEU A 191 -20.54 -12.60 -4.69
CA LEU A 191 -20.99 -12.42 -6.06
C LEU A 191 -21.44 -13.73 -6.66
#